data_586e844d9beade34107fc1f96b268992
#
_entry.id   586e844d9beade34107fc1f96b268992
#
_cell.length_a   1.000
_cell.length_b   1.000
_cell.length_c   1.000
_cell.angle_alpha   90.00
_cell.angle_beta   90.00
_cell.angle_gamma   90.00
#
_symmetry.space_group_name_H-M   'P 1'
#
loop_
_entity.id
_entity.type
_entity.pdbx_description
1 polymer ?
#
loop_
_entity_poly.entity_id
_entity_poly.type
_entity_poly.pdbx_seq_one_letter_code
_entity_poly.pdbx_strand_id
1 'polypeptide(L)'
;MGTYESAAFQAMNDHRLWEAQDILRQAVKETPGQRSFQNLGVFYGKEGQQLRSGRGRRAGHLARHWLEKALACGSTKGAHWMLGYLALSEHQPEAALAQFQAAFSLEPEDWSSAYHCALACSRSGADREILYWSQKLPALARPDEREDSADLLAYALFLSSGRQETPELRELLAEGSDLSIWARFTLSVLLKRPDAAALAIRAWKAYALGMTEKVLLLQALLPDQPALAWEYAGFWKEQLLESPYPSAKREAAQVEHFLQSASARAALLQDWRPQLPVMMEDCCLD
;
A
#
# COMPACT_ATOMS: atom_id res chain seq x y z
N MET A 1 -4.49 -16.58 -25.12
CA MET A 1 -3.19 -15.88 -25.05
C MET A 1 -2.48 -16.03 -26.39
N GLY A 2 -1.91 -14.94 -26.92
CA GLY A 2 -1.07 -14.99 -28.12
C GLY A 2 0.28 -15.67 -27.82
N THR A 3 0.98 -16.09 -28.87
CA THR A 3 2.27 -16.78 -28.71
C THR A 3 3.34 -15.91 -28.03
N TYR A 4 3.32 -14.60 -28.24
CA TYR A 4 4.27 -13.66 -27.64
C TYR A 4 4.02 -13.43 -26.15
N GLU A 5 2.76 -13.30 -25.73
CA GLU A 5 2.39 -13.04 -24.34
C GLU A 5 2.80 -14.21 -23.43
N SER A 6 2.47 -15.43 -23.83
CA SER A 6 2.84 -16.62 -23.08
C SER A 6 4.36 -16.78 -22.95
N ALA A 7 5.12 -16.52 -24.03
CA ALA A 7 6.57 -16.60 -24.02
C ALA A 7 7.20 -15.49 -23.16
N ALA A 8 6.68 -14.26 -23.25
CA ALA A 8 7.16 -13.15 -22.43
C ALA A 8 6.86 -13.37 -20.94
N PHE A 9 5.66 -13.84 -20.60
CA PHE A 9 5.26 -14.18 -19.24
C PHE A 9 6.17 -15.27 -18.64
N GLN A 10 6.41 -16.35 -19.41
CA GLN A 10 7.34 -17.40 -18.98
C GLN A 10 8.75 -16.85 -18.74
N ALA A 11 9.27 -16.01 -19.64
CA ALA A 11 10.59 -15.41 -19.49
C ALA A 11 10.66 -14.48 -18.26
N MET A 12 9.58 -13.75 -17.94
CA MET A 12 9.51 -12.92 -16.71
C MET A 12 9.53 -13.79 -15.45
N ASN A 13 8.76 -14.87 -15.41
CA ASN A 13 8.74 -15.79 -14.25
C ASN A 13 10.09 -16.49 -14.04
N ASP A 14 10.82 -16.77 -15.11
CA ASP A 14 12.15 -17.34 -15.07
C ASP A 14 13.26 -16.29 -14.81
N HIS A 15 12.89 -15.04 -14.49
CA HIS A 15 13.80 -13.90 -14.30
C HIS A 15 14.67 -13.56 -15.51
N ARG A 16 14.27 -13.99 -16.72
CA ARG A 16 14.96 -13.71 -17.99
C ARG A 16 14.43 -12.41 -18.61
N LEU A 17 14.59 -11.28 -17.88
CA LEU A 17 13.96 -10.00 -18.22
C LEU A 17 14.36 -9.45 -19.59
N TRP A 18 15.60 -9.67 -20.05
CA TRP A 18 16.06 -9.24 -21.38
C TRP A 18 15.33 -9.99 -22.50
N GLU A 19 15.12 -11.29 -22.32
CA GLU A 19 14.39 -12.12 -23.28
C GLU A 19 12.91 -11.70 -23.33
N ALA A 20 12.28 -11.49 -22.17
CA ALA A 20 10.91 -10.96 -22.10
C ALA A 20 10.77 -9.63 -22.85
N GLN A 21 11.71 -8.70 -22.63
CA GLN A 21 11.73 -7.42 -23.33
C GLN A 21 11.83 -7.56 -24.84
N ASP A 22 12.71 -8.43 -25.34
CA ASP A 22 12.89 -8.63 -26.78
C ASP A 22 11.67 -9.28 -27.41
N ILE A 23 11.04 -10.24 -26.75
CA ILE A 23 9.79 -10.85 -27.17
C ILE A 23 8.68 -9.79 -27.30
N LEU A 24 8.49 -8.94 -26.27
CA LEU A 24 7.46 -7.90 -26.29
C LEU A 24 7.74 -6.81 -27.34
N ARG A 25 9.00 -6.44 -27.56
CA ARG A 25 9.38 -5.53 -28.64
C ARG A 25 9.11 -6.13 -30.02
N GLN A 26 9.35 -7.42 -30.16
CA GLN A 26 9.02 -8.14 -31.41
C GLN A 26 7.52 -8.15 -31.65
N ALA A 27 6.71 -8.42 -30.62
CA ALA A 27 5.25 -8.34 -30.69
C ALA A 27 4.77 -6.97 -31.17
N VAL A 28 5.36 -5.88 -30.64
CA VAL A 28 5.02 -4.51 -31.08
C VAL A 28 5.38 -4.26 -32.54
N LYS A 29 6.44 -4.86 -33.06
CA LYS A 29 6.85 -4.70 -34.49
C LYS A 29 5.95 -5.49 -35.43
N GLU A 30 5.60 -6.71 -35.06
CA GLU A 30 4.86 -7.63 -35.94
C GLU A 30 3.34 -7.42 -35.86
N THR A 31 2.84 -7.13 -34.67
CA THR A 31 1.41 -6.93 -34.38
C THR A 31 1.20 -5.64 -33.57
N PRO A 32 1.47 -4.45 -34.16
CA PRO A 32 1.26 -3.19 -33.46
C PRO A 32 -0.23 -2.99 -33.14
N GLY A 33 -0.55 -2.71 -31.88
CA GLY A 33 -1.91 -2.51 -31.43
C GLY A 33 -2.02 -2.35 -29.93
N GLN A 34 -3.25 -2.18 -29.45
CA GLN A 34 -3.56 -1.93 -28.04
C GLN A 34 -2.85 -2.92 -27.12
N ARG A 35 -3.02 -4.22 -27.36
CA ARG A 35 -2.51 -5.30 -26.51
C ARG A 35 -0.98 -5.34 -26.46
N SER A 36 -0.31 -5.30 -27.62
CA SER A 36 1.16 -5.31 -27.65
C SER A 36 1.79 -4.07 -27.00
N PHE A 37 1.16 -2.91 -27.18
CA PHE A 37 1.59 -1.68 -26.51
C PHE A 37 1.37 -1.74 -24.99
N GLN A 38 0.20 -2.23 -24.54
CA GLN A 38 -0.09 -2.41 -23.13
C GLN A 38 0.91 -3.36 -22.46
N ASN A 39 1.15 -4.53 -23.04
CA ASN A 39 2.05 -5.53 -22.48
C ASN A 39 3.48 -5.02 -22.36
N LEU A 40 3.98 -4.29 -23.36
CA LEU A 40 5.30 -3.65 -23.28
C LEU A 40 5.32 -2.54 -22.22
N GLY A 41 4.26 -1.77 -22.09
CA GLY A 41 4.10 -0.74 -21.06
C GLY A 41 4.08 -1.31 -19.65
N VAL A 42 3.30 -2.38 -19.42
CA VAL A 42 3.24 -3.11 -18.14
C VAL A 42 4.61 -3.69 -17.78
N PHE A 43 5.30 -4.29 -18.73
CA PHE A 43 6.66 -4.80 -18.53
C PHE A 43 7.60 -3.70 -18.00
N TYR A 44 7.66 -2.54 -18.66
CA TYR A 44 8.49 -1.43 -18.18
C TYR A 44 8.04 -0.86 -16.84
N GLY A 45 6.74 -0.86 -16.54
CA GLY A 45 6.21 -0.45 -15.24
C GLY A 45 6.68 -1.38 -14.12
N LYS A 46 6.65 -2.69 -14.33
CA LYS A 46 7.15 -3.69 -13.36
C LYS A 46 8.67 -3.62 -13.20
N GLU A 47 9.43 -3.54 -14.29
CA GLU A 47 10.90 -3.42 -14.25
C GLU A 47 11.33 -2.13 -13.55
N GLY A 48 10.65 -1.02 -13.78
CA GLY A 48 10.94 0.27 -13.17
C GLY A 48 10.90 0.25 -11.63
N GLN A 49 10.08 -0.61 -11.05
CA GLN A 49 9.96 -0.77 -9.60
C GLN A 49 11.12 -1.55 -8.99
N GLN A 50 11.62 -2.57 -9.68
CA GLN A 50 12.73 -3.40 -9.21
C GLN A 50 14.06 -2.63 -9.25
N LEU A 51 14.17 -1.62 -10.11
CA LEU A 51 15.36 -0.80 -10.30
C LEU A 51 15.27 0.50 -9.49
N ARG A 52 15.68 0.49 -8.23
CA ARG A 52 15.79 1.67 -7.34
C ARG A 52 16.82 2.73 -7.76
N SER A 53 17.37 2.63 -8.98
CA SER A 53 18.40 3.52 -9.54
C SER A 53 17.84 4.42 -10.65
N GLY A 54 18.68 5.28 -11.23
CA GLY A 54 18.30 6.12 -12.39
C GLY A 54 17.72 5.36 -13.58
N ARG A 55 17.92 4.06 -13.67
CA ARG A 55 17.28 3.17 -14.68
C ARG A 55 15.77 3.03 -14.41
N GLY A 56 15.34 3.01 -13.15
CA GLY A 56 13.91 2.93 -12.81
C GLY A 56 13.10 4.10 -13.34
N ARG A 57 13.63 5.31 -13.29
CA ARG A 57 12.97 6.49 -13.89
C ARG A 57 12.82 6.37 -15.40
N ARG A 58 13.85 5.86 -16.10
CA ARG A 58 13.78 5.63 -17.55
C ARG A 58 12.72 4.56 -17.89
N ALA A 59 12.65 3.49 -17.13
CA ALA A 59 11.63 2.45 -17.30
C ALA A 59 10.21 3.01 -17.09
N GLY A 60 9.98 3.83 -16.07
CA GLY A 60 8.71 4.53 -15.84
C GLY A 60 8.27 5.42 -17.01
N HIS A 61 9.19 6.19 -17.60
CA HIS A 61 8.89 6.99 -18.81
C HIS A 61 8.54 6.11 -20.02
N LEU A 62 9.25 5.00 -20.21
CA LEU A 62 8.95 4.05 -21.28
C LEU A 62 7.59 3.36 -21.06
N ALA A 63 7.30 2.98 -19.82
CA ALA A 63 6.01 2.43 -19.45
C ALA A 63 4.89 3.38 -19.82
N ARG A 64 4.94 4.63 -19.36
CA ARG A 64 3.96 5.66 -19.67
C ARG A 64 3.76 5.83 -21.18
N HIS A 65 4.84 5.98 -21.93
CA HIS A 65 4.80 6.13 -23.39
C HIS A 65 4.04 4.99 -24.08
N TRP A 66 4.30 3.74 -23.71
CA TRP A 66 3.65 2.59 -24.32
C TRP A 66 2.20 2.42 -23.87
N LEU A 67 1.91 2.71 -22.61
CA LEU A 67 0.54 2.69 -22.09
C LEU A 67 -0.34 3.78 -22.73
N GLU A 68 0.19 4.98 -22.94
CA GLU A 68 -0.51 6.05 -23.65
C GLU A 68 -0.81 5.66 -25.11
N LYS A 69 0.13 4.97 -25.77
CA LYS A 69 -0.12 4.39 -27.10
C LYS A 69 -1.20 3.32 -27.08
N ALA A 70 -1.22 2.47 -26.05
CA ALA A 70 -2.27 1.48 -25.90
C ALA A 70 -3.64 2.15 -25.75
N LEU A 71 -3.75 3.18 -24.91
CA LEU A 71 -4.98 3.94 -24.71
C LEU A 71 -5.44 4.70 -25.97
N ALA A 72 -4.50 5.13 -26.82
CA ALA A 72 -4.84 5.74 -28.11
C ALA A 72 -5.49 4.72 -29.09
N CYS A 73 -5.25 3.42 -28.91
CA CYS A 73 -5.91 2.38 -29.65
C CYS A 73 -7.24 1.93 -29.04
N GLY A 74 -7.46 2.22 -27.76
CA GLY A 74 -8.67 1.90 -27.00
C GLY A 74 -8.41 1.84 -25.51
N SER A 75 -9.42 2.08 -24.70
CA SER A 75 -9.32 2.08 -23.25
C SER A 75 -9.27 0.64 -22.70
N THR A 76 -8.32 0.35 -21.80
CA THR A 76 -8.24 -0.94 -21.12
C THR A 76 -8.02 -0.72 -19.63
N LYS A 77 -8.57 -1.62 -18.80
CA LYS A 77 -8.34 -1.64 -17.35
C LYS A 77 -6.85 -1.66 -17.03
N GLY A 78 -6.10 -2.60 -17.61
CA GLY A 78 -4.68 -2.80 -17.32
C GLY A 78 -3.82 -1.58 -17.62
N ALA A 79 -4.09 -0.85 -18.73
CA ALA A 79 -3.35 0.37 -19.05
C ALA A 79 -3.63 1.49 -18.04
N HIS A 80 -4.89 1.73 -17.70
CA HIS A 80 -5.28 2.70 -16.69
C HIS A 80 -4.72 2.33 -15.31
N TRP A 81 -4.85 1.06 -14.92
CA TRP A 81 -4.36 0.58 -13.64
C TRP A 81 -2.84 0.84 -13.48
N MET A 82 -2.06 0.46 -14.49
CA MET A 82 -0.61 0.66 -14.47
C MET A 82 -0.21 2.14 -14.49
N LEU A 83 -0.94 2.99 -15.22
CA LEU A 83 -0.71 4.45 -15.18
C LEU A 83 -1.02 5.04 -13.79
N GLY A 84 -2.08 4.57 -13.14
CA GLY A 84 -2.41 4.93 -11.76
C GLY A 84 -1.29 4.54 -10.78
N TYR A 85 -0.77 3.32 -10.93
CA TYR A 85 0.36 2.85 -10.14
C TYR A 85 1.62 3.71 -10.33
N LEU A 86 1.99 4.03 -11.58
CA LEU A 86 3.12 4.93 -11.87
C LEU A 86 2.92 6.30 -11.23
N ALA A 87 1.72 6.86 -11.30
CA ALA A 87 1.40 8.14 -10.67
C ALA A 87 1.53 8.07 -9.13
N LEU A 88 1.11 6.98 -8.47
CA LEU A 88 1.35 6.79 -7.03
C LEU A 88 2.84 6.74 -6.69
N SER A 89 3.65 6.07 -7.50
CA SER A 89 5.10 5.98 -7.31
C SER A 89 5.82 7.32 -7.49
N GLU A 90 5.21 8.22 -8.25
CA GLU A 90 5.68 9.59 -8.49
C GLU A 90 5.07 10.61 -7.49
N HIS A 91 4.39 10.15 -6.45
CA HIS A 91 3.70 10.98 -5.46
C HIS A 91 2.64 11.92 -6.05
N GLN A 92 1.88 11.44 -7.04
CA GLN A 92 0.81 12.15 -7.72
C GLN A 92 -0.55 11.47 -7.45
N PRO A 93 -1.09 11.50 -6.21
CA PRO A 93 -2.25 10.70 -5.84
C PRO A 93 -3.53 11.11 -6.57
N GLU A 94 -3.71 12.38 -6.93
CA GLU A 94 -4.88 12.84 -7.67
C GLU A 94 -4.88 12.29 -9.12
N ALA A 95 -3.72 12.28 -9.78
CA ALA A 95 -3.56 11.68 -11.09
C ALA A 95 -3.77 10.16 -11.03
N ALA A 96 -3.28 9.52 -9.98
CA ALA A 96 -3.50 8.09 -9.74
C ALA A 96 -4.98 7.77 -9.56
N LEU A 97 -5.69 8.55 -8.74
CA LEU A 97 -7.13 8.38 -8.53
C LEU A 97 -7.91 8.43 -9.85
N ALA A 98 -7.62 9.41 -10.71
CA ALA A 98 -8.29 9.52 -12.02
C ALA A 98 -8.07 8.26 -12.88
N GLN A 99 -6.88 7.69 -12.87
CA GLN A 99 -6.58 6.48 -13.62
C GLN A 99 -7.26 5.24 -13.03
N PHE A 100 -7.23 5.05 -11.70
CA PHE A 100 -7.92 3.94 -11.05
C PHE A 100 -9.45 4.03 -11.19
N GLN A 101 -10.02 5.23 -11.19
CA GLN A 101 -11.43 5.44 -11.48
C GLN A 101 -11.79 5.05 -12.93
N ALA A 102 -10.92 5.36 -13.89
CA ALA A 102 -11.09 4.92 -15.27
C ALA A 102 -11.01 3.38 -15.38
N ALA A 103 -10.07 2.74 -14.69
CA ALA A 103 -9.98 1.28 -14.62
C ALA A 103 -11.25 0.66 -14.02
N PHE A 104 -11.72 1.18 -12.88
CA PHE A 104 -12.95 0.72 -12.22
C PHE A 104 -14.20 0.94 -13.08
N SER A 105 -14.23 2.01 -13.87
CA SER A 105 -15.37 2.26 -14.77
C SER A 105 -15.47 1.24 -15.91
N LEU A 106 -14.36 0.63 -16.29
CA LEU A 106 -14.32 -0.45 -17.28
C LEU A 106 -14.72 -1.80 -16.67
N GLU A 107 -14.37 -2.03 -15.41
CA GLU A 107 -14.71 -3.24 -14.65
C GLU A 107 -15.19 -2.85 -13.23
N PRO A 108 -16.49 -2.53 -13.06
CA PRO A 108 -17.03 -2.03 -11.77
C PRO A 108 -17.03 -3.08 -10.63
N GLU A 109 -16.77 -4.35 -10.93
CA GLU A 109 -16.65 -5.44 -9.96
C GLU A 109 -15.20 -5.71 -9.55
N ASP A 110 -14.25 -4.91 -10.05
CA ASP A 110 -12.83 -5.08 -9.76
C ASP A 110 -12.47 -4.49 -8.39
N TRP A 111 -12.26 -5.38 -7.43
CA TRP A 111 -11.84 -5.01 -6.07
C TRP A 111 -10.55 -4.20 -6.05
N SER A 112 -9.56 -4.61 -6.86
CA SER A 112 -8.23 -3.97 -6.88
C SER A 112 -8.31 -2.51 -7.32
N SER A 113 -9.08 -2.19 -8.36
CA SER A 113 -9.27 -0.79 -8.79
C SER A 113 -9.97 0.03 -7.70
N ALA A 114 -10.98 -0.52 -7.01
CA ALA A 114 -11.65 0.17 -5.90
C ALA A 114 -10.70 0.40 -4.70
N TYR A 115 -9.90 -0.61 -4.34
CA TYR A 115 -8.87 -0.51 -3.31
C TYR A 115 -7.86 0.60 -3.61
N HIS A 116 -7.35 0.64 -4.85
CA HIS A 116 -6.38 1.66 -5.25
C HIS A 116 -6.98 3.06 -5.37
N CYS A 117 -8.27 3.19 -5.66
CA CYS A 117 -8.98 4.48 -5.53
C CYS A 117 -8.96 4.96 -4.07
N ALA A 118 -9.30 4.08 -3.11
CA ALA A 118 -9.25 4.43 -1.69
C ALA A 118 -7.82 4.74 -1.21
N LEU A 119 -6.84 3.98 -1.68
CA LEU A 119 -5.42 4.23 -1.41
C LEU A 119 -4.96 5.60 -1.93
N ALA A 120 -5.33 5.97 -3.15
CA ALA A 120 -5.02 7.28 -3.72
C ALA A 120 -5.67 8.40 -2.92
N CYS A 121 -6.95 8.25 -2.51
CA CYS A 121 -7.64 9.19 -1.63
C CYS A 121 -6.95 9.31 -0.26
N SER A 122 -6.47 8.20 0.31
CA SER A 122 -5.71 8.24 1.57
C SER A 122 -4.43 9.07 1.45
N ARG A 123 -3.71 8.94 0.34
CA ARG A 123 -2.46 9.67 0.09
C ARG A 123 -2.66 11.15 -0.25
N SER A 124 -3.81 11.52 -0.85
CA SER A 124 -4.16 12.92 -1.11
C SER A 124 -4.81 13.63 0.08
N GLY A 125 -5.22 12.90 1.11
CA GLY A 125 -5.95 13.44 2.25
C GLY A 125 -7.44 13.67 2.01
N ALA A 126 -8.02 13.05 1.00
CA ALA A 126 -9.44 13.13 0.65
C ALA A 126 -10.29 12.18 1.52
N ASP A 127 -10.49 12.55 2.79
CA ASP A 127 -11.07 11.65 3.82
C ASP A 127 -12.53 11.20 3.54
N ARG A 128 -13.31 11.99 2.80
CA ARG A 128 -14.68 11.60 2.42
C ARG A 128 -14.68 10.61 1.26
N GLU A 129 -13.82 10.83 0.31
CA GLU A 129 -13.65 9.98 -0.86
C GLU A 129 -13.07 8.62 -0.49
N ILE A 130 -12.16 8.55 0.50
CA ILE A 130 -11.66 7.27 1.00
C ILE A 130 -12.80 6.42 1.55
N LEU A 131 -13.75 7.00 2.29
CA LEU A 131 -14.91 6.27 2.83
C LEU A 131 -15.81 5.75 1.70
N TYR A 132 -16.09 6.59 0.69
CA TYR A 132 -16.88 6.18 -0.47
C TYR A 132 -16.33 4.94 -1.19
N TRP A 133 -15.01 4.90 -1.40
CA TRP A 133 -14.38 3.75 -2.05
C TRP A 133 -14.27 2.54 -1.11
N SER A 134 -13.92 2.75 0.15
CA SER A 134 -13.77 1.67 1.13
C SER A 134 -15.09 0.94 1.41
N GLN A 135 -16.23 1.63 1.37
CA GLN A 135 -17.56 1.01 1.53
C GLN A 135 -17.93 0.02 0.42
N LYS A 136 -17.28 0.10 -0.75
CA LYS A 136 -17.51 -0.85 -1.85
C LYS A 136 -16.75 -2.16 -1.65
N LEU A 137 -15.61 -2.14 -0.97
CA LEU A 137 -14.68 -3.25 -0.87
C LEU A 137 -15.28 -4.53 -0.29
N PRO A 138 -16.06 -4.52 0.81
CA PRO A 138 -16.59 -5.75 1.37
C PRO A 138 -17.49 -6.54 0.42
N ALA A 139 -18.19 -5.84 -0.49
CA ALA A 139 -19.06 -6.48 -1.48
C ALA A 139 -18.29 -7.05 -2.67
N LEU A 140 -17.09 -6.55 -2.93
CA LEU A 140 -16.23 -6.94 -4.06
C LEU A 140 -15.17 -7.95 -3.64
N ALA A 141 -14.86 -8.04 -2.35
CA ALA A 141 -13.74 -8.80 -1.81
C ALA A 141 -13.92 -10.31 -1.93
N ARG A 142 -12.90 -10.99 -2.42
CA ARG A 142 -12.73 -12.43 -2.29
C ARG A 142 -12.36 -12.78 -0.84
N PRO A 143 -12.41 -14.06 -0.44
CA PRO A 143 -12.10 -14.46 0.94
C PRO A 143 -10.72 -14.01 1.44
N ASP A 144 -9.72 -13.99 0.57
CA ASP A 144 -8.34 -13.56 0.83
C ASP A 144 -8.16 -12.03 0.89
N GLU A 145 -9.14 -11.26 0.41
CA GLU A 145 -9.14 -9.79 0.40
C GLU A 145 -9.99 -9.18 1.54
N ARG A 146 -10.66 -10.00 2.35
CA ARG A 146 -11.59 -9.52 3.38
C ARG A 146 -10.90 -8.73 4.48
N GLU A 147 -9.74 -9.20 4.94
CA GLU A 147 -8.97 -8.53 5.98
C GLU A 147 -8.53 -7.13 5.50
N ASP A 148 -7.96 -7.01 4.30
CA ASP A 148 -7.55 -5.72 3.74
C ASP A 148 -8.74 -4.79 3.52
N SER A 149 -9.88 -5.33 3.12
CA SER A 149 -11.14 -4.57 2.94
C SER A 149 -11.66 -4.03 4.27
N ALA A 150 -11.63 -4.84 5.33
CA ALA A 150 -12.06 -4.45 6.66
C ALA A 150 -11.12 -3.41 7.27
N ASP A 151 -9.81 -3.60 7.12
CA ASP A 151 -8.79 -2.67 7.59
C ASP A 151 -8.97 -1.29 6.96
N LEU A 152 -9.11 -1.25 5.64
CA LEU A 152 -9.26 0.00 4.90
C LEU A 152 -10.58 0.70 5.23
N LEU A 153 -11.68 -0.06 5.37
CA LEU A 153 -12.97 0.50 5.80
C LEU A 153 -12.89 1.09 7.22
N ALA A 154 -12.26 0.39 8.15
CA ALA A 154 -12.10 0.87 9.53
C ALA A 154 -11.25 2.16 9.58
N TYR A 155 -10.15 2.22 8.84
CA TYR A 155 -9.36 3.45 8.72
C TYR A 155 -10.13 4.60 8.07
N ALA A 156 -10.92 4.32 7.04
CA ALA A 156 -11.75 5.31 6.37
C ALA A 156 -12.84 5.89 7.29
N LEU A 157 -13.51 5.04 8.07
CA LEU A 157 -14.47 5.46 9.10
C LEU A 157 -13.81 6.35 10.16
N PHE A 158 -12.63 5.95 10.65
CA PHE A 158 -11.87 6.73 11.62
C PHE A 158 -11.49 8.12 11.09
N LEU A 159 -10.95 8.21 9.86
CA LEU A 159 -10.53 9.47 9.26
C LEU A 159 -11.73 10.38 8.94
N SER A 160 -12.78 9.82 8.33
CA SER A 160 -13.96 10.60 7.92
C SER A 160 -14.81 11.11 9.09
N SER A 161 -14.76 10.43 10.25
CA SER A 161 -15.43 10.86 11.48
C SER A 161 -14.71 11.96 12.26
N GLY A 162 -13.60 12.50 11.72
CA GLY A 162 -12.74 13.39 12.47
C GLY A 162 -11.98 12.69 13.60
N ARG A 163 -11.60 11.44 13.38
CA ARG A 163 -10.84 10.58 14.32
C ARG A 163 -11.60 10.20 15.58
N GLN A 164 -12.90 10.01 15.45
CA GLN A 164 -13.78 9.58 16.53
C GLN A 164 -14.30 8.16 16.29
N GLU A 165 -14.64 7.48 17.38
CA GLU A 165 -15.27 6.17 17.32
C GLU A 165 -16.74 6.31 16.93
N THR A 166 -17.11 5.79 15.76
CA THR A 166 -18.50 5.66 15.33
C THR A 166 -19.08 4.30 15.72
N PRO A 167 -20.43 4.12 15.75
CA PRO A 167 -21.03 2.79 15.97
C PRO A 167 -20.51 1.73 15.00
N GLU A 168 -20.40 2.05 13.72
CA GLU A 168 -19.91 1.15 12.67
C GLU A 168 -18.44 0.78 12.90
N LEU A 169 -17.59 1.75 13.28
CA LEU A 169 -16.20 1.49 13.61
C LEU A 169 -16.06 0.59 14.85
N ARG A 170 -16.95 0.79 15.84
CA ARG A 170 -17.00 -0.04 17.06
C ARG A 170 -17.32 -1.50 16.73
N GLU A 171 -18.26 -1.75 15.81
CA GLU A 171 -18.60 -3.11 15.35
C GLU A 171 -17.40 -3.78 14.68
N LEU A 172 -16.66 -3.07 13.82
CA LEU A 172 -15.44 -3.57 13.19
C LEU A 172 -14.32 -3.84 14.21
N LEU A 173 -14.23 -3.05 15.28
CA LEU A 173 -13.24 -3.26 16.35
C LEU A 173 -13.59 -4.43 17.29
N ALA A 174 -14.80 -4.96 17.23
CA ALA A 174 -15.19 -6.10 18.05
C ALA A 174 -14.41 -7.38 17.68
N GLU A 175 -14.24 -8.28 18.66
CA GLU A 175 -13.61 -9.58 18.41
C GLU A 175 -14.46 -10.40 17.44
N GLY A 176 -13.77 -11.12 16.53
CA GLY A 176 -14.41 -11.96 15.51
C GLY A 176 -14.76 -11.23 14.20
N SER A 177 -14.48 -9.94 14.07
CA SER A 177 -14.55 -9.25 12.77
C SER A 177 -13.36 -9.63 11.87
N ASP A 178 -13.49 -9.37 10.57
CA ASP A 178 -12.40 -9.61 9.59
C ASP A 178 -11.22 -8.61 9.74
N LEU A 179 -11.25 -7.72 10.74
CA LEU A 179 -10.22 -6.72 10.97
C LEU A 179 -8.90 -7.36 11.42
N SER A 180 -7.78 -6.99 10.80
CA SER A 180 -6.46 -7.46 11.22
C SER A 180 -6.14 -7.08 12.66
N ILE A 181 -5.30 -7.87 13.30
CA ILE A 181 -4.84 -7.54 14.66
C ILE A 181 -4.09 -6.20 14.68
N TRP A 182 -3.40 -5.88 13.57
CA TRP A 182 -2.65 -4.63 13.44
C TRP A 182 -3.55 -3.41 13.32
N ALA A 183 -4.57 -3.44 12.47
CA ALA A 183 -5.53 -2.35 12.33
C ALA A 183 -6.32 -2.14 13.61
N ARG A 184 -6.77 -3.23 14.25
CA ARG A 184 -7.46 -3.20 15.55
C ARG A 184 -6.60 -2.55 16.63
N PHE A 185 -5.33 -2.96 16.74
CA PHE A 185 -4.37 -2.36 17.68
C PHE A 185 -4.18 -0.86 17.40
N THR A 186 -3.87 -0.51 16.15
CA THR A 186 -3.59 0.88 15.75
C THR A 186 -4.76 1.80 16.08
N LEU A 187 -5.98 1.40 15.69
CA LEU A 187 -7.19 2.17 15.97
C LEU A 187 -7.51 2.24 17.46
N SER A 188 -7.28 1.15 18.22
CA SER A 188 -7.46 1.18 19.68
C SER A 188 -6.52 2.17 20.36
N VAL A 189 -5.26 2.29 19.90
CA VAL A 189 -4.33 3.31 20.41
C VAL A 189 -4.79 4.73 20.07
N LEU A 190 -5.17 4.96 18.83
CA LEU A 190 -5.58 6.29 18.34
C LEU A 190 -6.89 6.76 19.00
N LEU A 191 -7.80 5.83 19.27
CA LEU A 191 -9.08 6.06 19.99
C LEU A 191 -8.92 6.04 21.52
N LYS A 192 -7.72 5.77 22.03
CA LYS A 192 -7.43 5.65 23.49
C LYS A 192 -8.30 4.60 24.19
N ARG A 193 -8.52 3.46 23.53
CA ARG A 193 -9.30 2.37 24.08
C ARG A 193 -8.54 1.61 25.17
N PRO A 194 -9.23 1.03 26.17
CA PRO A 194 -8.58 0.32 27.28
C PRO A 194 -7.90 -1.00 26.87
N ASP A 195 -8.28 -1.58 25.73
CA ASP A 195 -7.71 -2.82 25.21
C ASP A 195 -6.39 -2.61 24.42
N ALA A 196 -5.96 -1.36 24.16
CA ALA A 196 -4.80 -1.03 23.35
C ALA A 196 -3.51 -1.72 23.83
N ALA A 197 -3.25 -1.77 25.13
CA ALA A 197 -2.05 -2.41 25.68
C ALA A 197 -2.04 -3.95 25.47
N ALA A 198 -3.18 -4.62 25.64
CA ALA A 198 -3.31 -6.04 25.39
C ALA A 198 -3.13 -6.39 23.91
N LEU A 199 -3.67 -5.57 23.02
CA LEU A 199 -3.50 -5.70 21.57
C LEU A 199 -2.06 -5.43 21.14
N ALA A 200 -1.35 -4.47 21.77
CA ALA A 200 0.06 -4.19 21.52
C ALA A 200 0.93 -5.44 21.70
N ILE A 201 0.72 -6.18 22.80
CA ILE A 201 1.48 -7.39 23.11
C ILE A 201 1.23 -8.49 22.08
N ARG A 202 0.05 -8.55 21.50
CA ARG A 202 -0.30 -9.53 20.45
C ARG A 202 0.22 -9.11 19.07
N ALA A 203 0.13 -7.83 18.75
CA ALA A 203 0.48 -7.28 17.42
C ALA A 203 1.99 -7.23 17.19
N TRP A 204 2.79 -6.88 18.19
CA TRP A 204 4.24 -6.65 18.01
C TRP A 204 5.02 -7.88 17.53
N LYS A 205 4.56 -9.09 17.84
CA LYS A 205 5.19 -10.33 17.40
C LYS A 205 4.92 -10.70 15.96
N ALA A 206 3.96 -10.05 15.32
CA ALA A 206 3.47 -10.42 14.00
C ALA A 206 4.13 -9.63 12.87
N TYR A 207 4.76 -8.48 13.13
CA TYR A 207 5.18 -7.53 12.09
C TYR A 207 6.59 -6.98 12.30
N ALA A 208 7.29 -6.74 11.16
CA ALA A 208 8.49 -5.91 11.13
C ALA A 208 8.07 -4.43 11.27
N LEU A 209 8.44 -3.80 12.38
CA LEU A 209 7.93 -2.51 12.78
C LEU A 209 8.78 -1.35 12.24
N GLY A 210 8.16 -0.42 11.52
CA GLY A 210 8.70 0.90 11.23
C GLY A 210 8.68 1.84 12.45
N MET A 211 9.11 3.09 12.30
CA MET A 211 9.19 4.04 13.42
C MET A 211 7.80 4.40 13.97
N THR A 212 6.83 4.61 13.08
CA THR A 212 5.45 4.95 13.47
C THR A 212 4.82 3.85 14.30
N GLU A 213 5.00 2.60 13.89
CA GLU A 213 4.51 1.41 14.58
C GLU A 213 5.15 1.27 15.97
N LYS A 214 6.46 1.52 16.09
CA LYS A 214 7.16 1.55 17.37
C LYS A 214 6.57 2.62 18.30
N VAL A 215 6.27 3.80 17.79
CA VAL A 215 5.65 4.88 18.57
C VAL A 215 4.23 4.52 19.01
N LEU A 216 3.43 3.87 18.16
CA LEU A 216 2.12 3.36 18.55
C LEU A 216 2.23 2.35 19.71
N LEU A 217 3.18 1.43 19.65
CA LEU A 217 3.45 0.47 20.74
C LEU A 217 3.85 1.18 22.04
N LEU A 218 4.77 2.13 21.99
CA LEU A 218 5.16 2.92 23.17
C LEU A 218 3.96 3.70 23.74
N GLN A 219 3.13 4.28 22.87
CA GLN A 219 1.94 5.03 23.28
C GLN A 219 0.92 4.14 24.00
N ALA A 220 0.79 2.87 23.56
CA ALA A 220 -0.11 1.90 24.17
C ALA A 220 0.41 1.36 25.50
N LEU A 221 1.73 1.09 25.60
CA LEU A 221 2.30 0.36 26.74
C LEU A 221 2.71 1.28 27.89
N LEU A 222 3.22 2.49 27.61
CA LEU A 222 3.77 3.37 28.64
C LEU A 222 2.81 3.69 29.81
N PRO A 223 1.49 3.87 29.60
CA PRO A 223 0.57 4.14 30.70
C PRO A 223 0.47 3.00 31.71
N ASP A 224 0.37 1.75 31.24
CA ASP A 224 0.02 0.60 32.08
C ASP A 224 1.17 -0.41 32.26
N GLN A 225 2.10 -0.46 31.31
CA GLN A 225 3.19 -1.42 31.28
C GLN A 225 4.54 -0.76 30.91
N PRO A 226 5.01 0.22 31.68
CA PRO A 226 6.22 0.98 31.33
C PRO A 226 7.47 0.10 31.25
N ALA A 227 7.61 -0.90 32.11
CA ALA A 227 8.76 -1.81 32.07
C ALA A 227 8.86 -2.55 30.73
N LEU A 228 7.74 -3.03 30.20
CA LEU A 228 7.70 -3.71 28.90
C LEU A 228 7.98 -2.73 27.74
N ALA A 229 7.49 -1.49 27.83
CA ALA A 229 7.80 -0.45 26.85
C ALA A 229 9.32 -0.16 26.80
N TRP A 230 9.98 -0.09 27.94
CA TRP A 230 11.44 0.08 28.06
C TRP A 230 12.20 -1.13 27.49
N GLU A 231 11.74 -2.35 27.76
CA GLU A 231 12.33 -3.58 27.23
C GLU A 231 12.28 -3.60 25.68
N TYR A 232 11.13 -3.29 25.09
CA TYR A 232 10.99 -3.24 23.63
C TYR A 232 11.83 -2.12 22.99
N ALA A 233 11.87 -0.95 23.59
CA ALA A 233 12.70 0.15 23.10
C ALA A 233 14.19 -0.20 23.16
N GLY A 234 14.64 -0.88 24.22
CA GLY A 234 16.01 -1.41 24.35
C GLY A 234 16.35 -2.38 23.23
N PHE A 235 15.51 -3.38 23.00
CA PHE A 235 15.65 -4.34 21.91
C PHE A 235 15.72 -3.69 20.52
N TRP A 236 14.83 -2.75 20.21
CA TRP A 236 14.89 -2.05 18.91
C TRP A 236 16.15 -1.20 18.75
N LYS A 237 16.58 -0.54 19.84
CA LYS A 237 17.80 0.28 19.83
C LYS A 237 19.03 -0.57 19.57
N GLU A 238 19.15 -1.75 20.19
CA GLU A 238 20.24 -2.71 19.95
C GLU A 238 20.26 -3.15 18.49
N GLN A 239 19.14 -3.61 17.95
CA GLN A 239 19.03 -4.00 16.54
C GLN A 239 19.42 -2.88 15.56
N LEU A 240 18.99 -1.64 15.84
CA LEU A 240 19.32 -0.50 15.01
C LEU A 240 20.81 -0.13 15.08
N LEU A 241 21.45 -0.28 16.25
CA LEU A 241 22.87 0.01 16.41
C LEU A 241 23.77 -1.06 15.75
N GLU A 242 23.31 -2.30 15.66
CA GLU A 242 23.97 -3.38 14.93
C GLU A 242 23.83 -3.28 13.41
N SER A 243 22.88 -2.45 12.93
CA SER A 243 22.61 -2.28 11.52
C SER A 243 23.77 -1.58 10.81
N PRO A 244 24.19 -2.06 9.60
CA PRO A 244 25.24 -1.43 8.80
C PRO A 244 24.81 -0.09 8.19
N TYR A 245 23.54 0.27 8.25
CA TYR A 245 23.02 1.48 7.60
C TYR A 245 23.20 2.73 8.47
N PRO A 246 23.77 3.82 7.93
CA PRO A 246 23.99 5.08 8.69
C PRO A 246 22.69 5.72 9.24
N SER A 247 21.55 5.48 8.59
CA SER A 247 20.24 5.93 9.06
C SER A 247 19.82 5.29 10.39
N ALA A 248 20.22 4.04 10.62
CA ALA A 248 19.81 3.27 11.79
C ALA A 248 20.25 3.91 13.13
N LYS A 249 21.41 4.56 13.17
CA LYS A 249 21.87 5.30 14.35
C LYS A 249 20.96 6.48 14.69
N ARG A 250 20.45 7.18 13.66
CA ARG A 250 19.47 8.27 13.87
C ARG A 250 18.12 7.73 14.34
N GLU A 251 17.70 6.61 13.80
CA GLU A 251 16.48 5.93 14.23
C GLU A 251 16.58 5.44 15.68
N ALA A 252 17.71 4.89 16.09
CA ALA A 252 17.95 4.50 17.49
C ALA A 252 17.81 5.67 18.47
N ALA A 253 18.36 6.85 18.11
CA ALA A 253 18.20 8.06 18.91
C ALA A 253 16.74 8.54 18.93
N GLN A 254 16.00 8.40 17.84
CA GLN A 254 14.56 8.70 17.78
C GLN A 254 13.73 7.79 18.70
N VAL A 255 14.02 6.49 18.75
CA VAL A 255 13.34 5.56 19.66
C VAL A 255 13.48 6.04 21.11
N GLU A 256 14.69 6.44 21.52
CA GLU A 256 14.93 6.96 22.87
C GLU A 256 14.17 8.27 23.15
N HIS A 257 14.16 9.19 22.19
CA HIS A 257 13.39 10.42 22.28
C HIS A 257 11.89 10.17 22.45
N PHE A 258 11.30 9.27 21.64
CA PHE A 258 9.89 8.93 21.74
C PHE A 258 9.55 8.17 23.03
N LEU A 259 10.47 7.36 23.54
CA LEU A 259 10.28 6.70 24.83
C LEU A 259 10.12 7.70 25.98
N GLN A 260 10.92 8.77 25.97
CA GLN A 260 10.96 9.79 27.04
C GLN A 260 9.95 10.92 26.88
N SER A 261 9.48 11.22 25.66
CA SER A 261 8.65 12.38 25.35
C SER A 261 7.23 12.02 24.89
N ALA A 262 6.26 12.20 25.79
CA ALA A 262 4.84 12.04 25.46
C ALA A 262 4.38 13.04 24.39
N SER A 263 4.89 14.28 24.42
CA SER A 263 4.55 15.31 23.42
C SER A 263 5.09 14.97 22.03
N ALA A 264 6.29 14.39 21.93
CA ALA A 264 6.83 13.93 20.65
C ALA A 264 6.01 12.78 20.05
N ARG A 265 5.58 11.81 20.88
CA ARG A 265 4.68 10.75 20.43
C ARG A 265 3.34 11.30 19.94
N ALA A 266 2.73 12.19 20.71
CA ALA A 266 1.47 12.82 20.35
C ALA A 266 1.57 13.61 19.03
N ALA A 267 2.64 14.37 18.84
CA ALA A 267 2.89 15.13 17.62
C ALA A 267 3.03 14.22 16.38
N LEU A 268 3.77 13.11 16.50
CA LEU A 268 3.88 12.14 15.39
C LEU A 268 2.55 11.50 15.03
N LEU A 269 1.69 11.23 16.01
CA LEU A 269 0.41 10.55 15.79
C LEU A 269 -0.74 11.51 15.43
N GLN A 270 -0.55 12.81 15.59
CA GLN A 270 -1.57 13.82 15.30
C GLN A 270 -2.04 13.76 13.85
N ASP A 271 -1.09 13.65 12.92
CA ASP A 271 -1.37 13.57 11.47
C ASP A 271 -1.23 12.14 10.93
N TRP A 272 -1.35 11.15 11.83
CA TRP A 272 -1.22 9.75 11.42
C TRP A 272 -2.22 9.38 10.32
N ARG A 273 -1.72 8.69 9.31
CA ARG A 273 -2.50 8.07 8.23
C ARG A 273 -2.02 6.63 8.00
N PRO A 274 -2.92 5.73 7.60
CA PRO A 274 -2.54 4.34 7.34
C PRO A 274 -1.52 4.27 6.20
N GLN A 275 -0.45 3.51 6.44
CA GLN A 275 0.54 3.14 5.43
C GLN A 275 0.03 1.89 4.69
N LEU A 276 -0.98 2.08 3.85
CA LEU A 276 -1.56 0.99 3.09
C LEU A 276 -0.60 0.51 1.99
N PRO A 277 -0.42 -0.80 1.82
CA PRO A 277 0.43 -1.33 0.76
C PRO A 277 -0.17 -1.02 -0.61
N VAL A 278 0.68 -0.77 -1.60
CA VAL A 278 0.28 -0.82 -2.99
C VAL A 278 0.29 -2.28 -3.39
N MET A 279 -0.88 -2.86 -3.54
CA MET A 279 -1.00 -4.24 -4.01
C MET A 279 -0.70 -4.26 -5.50
N MET A 280 0.36 -4.97 -5.86
CA MET A 280 0.62 -5.31 -7.24
C MET A 280 -0.25 -6.51 -7.57
N GLU A 281 -1.33 -6.28 -8.29
CA GLU A 281 -1.92 -7.39 -9.04
C GLU A 281 -0.81 -8.03 -9.87
N ASP A 282 -0.83 -9.35 -9.96
CA ASP A 282 -0.24 -10.03 -11.11
C ASP A 282 -0.99 -9.52 -12.33
N CYS A 283 -0.60 -8.29 -12.77
CA CYS A 283 -1.09 -7.73 -14.01
C CYS A 283 -0.68 -8.74 -15.08
N CYS A 284 -1.58 -9.67 -15.31
CA CYS A 284 -1.44 -10.61 -16.37
C CYS A 284 -1.19 -9.79 -17.62
N LEU A 285 -0.14 -10.13 -18.33
CA LEU A 285 -0.01 -9.75 -19.72
C LEU A 285 -1.25 -10.36 -20.38
N ASP A 286 -2.28 -9.55 -20.64
CA ASP A 286 -3.52 -10.00 -21.29
C ASP A 286 -3.30 -10.51 -22.71
#